data_fba7da32765a6c9a2565dd77eca269fa
#
_entry.id   fba7da32765a6c9a2565dd77eca269fa
#
_cell.length_a   1.000
_cell.length_b   1.000
_cell.length_c   1.000
_cell.angle_alpha   90.00
_cell.angle_beta   90.00
_cell.angle_gamma   90.00
#
_symmetry.space_group_name_H-M   'P 1'
#
loop_
_entity.id
_entity.type
_entity.pdbx_description
1 polymer ?
#
loop_
_entity_poly.entity_id
_entity_poly.type
_entity_poly.pdbx_seq_one_letter_code
_entity_poly.pdbx_strand_id
1 'polypeptide(L)'
;MQSEKMATLGTLSAGMAHEINNPLAYITSNVESIKFIKPVLVSLMTAAQQFVDKSISVTQLESILVQLNQENDLSFIVDDIDDLVDDTQEGLERIAHIVSNLVDFASLKDNVTTMADITESLNGTLKLLDN
;
A
#
# COMPACT_ATOMS: atom_id res chain seq x y z
N MET A 1 -11.48 -24.58 -28.72
CA MET A 1 -12.38 -23.96 -27.76
C MET A 1 -11.74 -23.78 -26.37
N GLN A 2 -11.27 -24.83 -25.71
CA GLN A 2 -10.55 -24.68 -24.44
C GLN A 2 -9.21 -23.95 -24.60
N SER A 3 -8.50 -24.16 -25.67
CA SER A 3 -7.21 -23.49 -25.94
C SER A 3 -7.36 -21.99 -26.20
N GLU A 4 -8.44 -21.54 -26.82
CA GLU A 4 -8.72 -20.10 -27.02
C GLU A 4 -9.08 -19.41 -25.72
N LYS A 5 -9.88 -20.04 -24.85
CA LYS A 5 -10.23 -19.55 -23.54
C LYS A 5 -9.00 -19.44 -22.63
N MET A 6 -8.14 -20.45 -22.65
CA MET A 6 -6.88 -20.44 -21.87
C MET A 6 -5.89 -19.41 -22.40
N ALA A 7 -5.80 -19.22 -23.72
CA ALA A 7 -4.96 -18.19 -24.31
C ALA A 7 -5.45 -16.77 -23.94
N THR A 8 -6.76 -16.54 -23.97
CA THR A 8 -7.37 -15.27 -23.59
C THR A 8 -7.17 -14.99 -22.10
N LEU A 9 -7.38 -15.98 -21.25
CA LEU A 9 -7.14 -15.88 -19.80
C LEU A 9 -5.66 -15.64 -19.52
N GLY A 10 -4.75 -16.31 -20.21
CA GLY A 10 -3.31 -16.10 -20.09
C GLY A 10 -2.88 -14.69 -20.48
N THR A 11 -3.40 -14.16 -21.58
CA THR A 11 -3.15 -12.78 -22.04
C THR A 11 -3.69 -11.75 -21.04
N LEU A 12 -4.90 -11.96 -20.55
CA LEU A 12 -5.51 -11.10 -19.52
C LEU A 12 -4.74 -11.15 -18.19
N SER A 13 -4.34 -12.34 -17.75
CA SER A 13 -3.55 -12.52 -16.53
C SER A 13 -2.19 -11.83 -16.62
N ALA A 14 -1.52 -11.89 -17.78
CA ALA A 14 -0.27 -11.18 -18.01
C ALA A 14 -0.45 -9.66 -17.96
N GLY A 15 -1.50 -9.13 -18.61
CA GLY A 15 -1.84 -7.71 -18.57
C GLY A 15 -2.22 -7.24 -17.18
N MET A 16 -3.00 -8.02 -16.43
CA MET A 16 -3.39 -7.70 -15.06
C MET A 16 -2.22 -7.83 -14.09
N ALA A 17 -1.33 -8.80 -14.29
CA ALA A 17 -0.09 -8.87 -13.49
C ALA A 17 0.76 -7.62 -13.67
N HIS A 18 0.85 -7.10 -14.89
CA HIS A 18 1.53 -5.83 -15.15
C HIS A 18 0.84 -4.65 -14.46
N GLU A 19 -0.48 -4.57 -14.52
CA GLU A 19 -1.26 -3.54 -13.84
C GLU A 19 -1.20 -3.63 -12.31
N ILE A 20 -1.06 -4.83 -11.74
CA ILE A 20 -0.84 -5.05 -10.31
C ILE A 20 0.58 -4.65 -9.91
N ASN A 21 1.58 -5.00 -10.71
CA ASN A 21 2.98 -4.70 -10.41
C ASN A 21 3.26 -3.19 -10.38
N ASN A 22 2.54 -2.39 -11.17
CA ASN A 22 2.70 -0.94 -11.16
C ASN A 22 2.40 -0.32 -9.78
N PRO A 23 1.21 -0.48 -9.18
CA PRO A 23 0.96 0.03 -7.83
C PRO A 23 1.83 -0.65 -6.77
N LEU A 24 2.15 -1.94 -6.94
CA LEU A 24 3.06 -2.66 -6.02
C LEU A 24 4.43 -2.01 -5.96
N ALA A 25 4.95 -1.53 -7.08
CA ALA A 25 6.25 -0.86 -7.13
C ALA A 25 6.27 0.43 -6.30
N TYR A 26 5.27 1.30 -6.43
CA TYR A 26 5.25 2.52 -5.63
C TYR A 26 4.84 2.28 -4.17
N ILE A 27 4.00 1.29 -3.88
CA ILE A 27 3.72 0.86 -2.50
C ILE A 27 5.01 0.41 -1.81
N THR A 28 5.80 -0.43 -2.48
CA THR A 28 7.09 -0.90 -1.96
C THR A 28 8.04 0.27 -1.71
N SER A 29 8.15 1.18 -2.66
CA SER A 29 8.97 2.39 -2.53
C SER A 29 8.51 3.26 -1.35
N ASN A 30 7.21 3.42 -1.17
CA ASN A 30 6.64 4.20 -0.05
C ASN A 30 6.95 3.55 1.30
N VAL A 31 6.82 2.22 1.40
CA VAL A 31 7.17 1.48 2.61
C VAL A 31 8.66 1.62 2.93
N GLU A 32 9.53 1.58 1.93
CA GLU A 32 10.97 1.83 2.10
C GLU A 32 11.24 3.25 2.58
N SER A 33 10.56 4.25 2.05
CA SER A 33 10.66 5.64 2.51
C SER A 33 10.29 5.77 4.00
N ILE A 34 9.25 5.08 4.45
CA ILE A 34 8.86 5.05 5.86
C ILE A 34 9.98 4.48 6.74
N LYS A 35 10.73 3.49 6.25
CA LYS A 35 11.89 2.95 6.99
C LYS A 35 12.98 3.98 7.23
N PHE A 36 13.18 4.92 6.31
CA PHE A 36 14.14 6.03 6.50
C PHE A 36 13.65 7.07 7.51
N ILE A 37 12.34 7.24 7.66
CA ILE A 37 11.74 8.17 8.62
C ILE A 37 11.87 7.64 10.06
N LYS A 38 11.81 6.33 10.25
CA LYS A 38 11.85 5.70 11.57
C LYS A 38 13.03 6.15 12.46
N PRO A 39 14.29 6.17 11.98
CA PRO A 39 15.42 6.62 12.79
C PRO A 39 15.27 8.07 13.29
N VAL A 40 14.71 8.94 12.47
CA VAL A 40 14.45 10.34 12.83
C VAL A 40 13.42 10.41 13.96
N LEU A 41 12.32 9.66 13.85
CA LEU A 41 11.32 9.59 14.92
C LEU A 41 11.90 9.02 16.21
N VAL A 42 12.71 7.99 16.14
CA VAL A 42 13.38 7.40 17.31
C VAL A 42 14.30 8.43 17.98
N SER A 43 15.06 9.19 17.20
CA SER A 43 15.93 10.25 17.74
C SER A 43 15.14 11.36 18.42
N LEU A 44 14.03 11.80 17.83
CA LEU A 44 13.14 12.79 18.41
C LEU A 44 12.53 12.31 19.74
N MET A 45 12.00 11.08 19.73
CA MET A 45 11.40 10.48 20.92
C MET A 45 12.43 10.27 22.04
N THR A 46 13.63 9.84 21.69
CA THR A 46 14.73 9.67 22.63
C THR A 46 15.12 11.01 23.27
N ALA A 47 15.27 12.05 22.49
CA ALA A 47 15.58 13.39 22.99
C ALA A 47 14.47 13.92 23.91
N ALA A 48 13.21 13.72 23.52
CA ALA A 48 12.07 14.11 24.34
C ALA A 48 12.05 13.35 25.68
N GLN A 49 12.28 12.04 25.67
CA GLN A 49 12.34 11.24 26.88
C GLN A 49 13.49 11.67 27.82
N GLN A 50 14.67 11.88 27.26
CA GLN A 50 15.84 12.36 28.03
C GLN A 50 15.59 13.73 28.69
N PHE A 51 14.86 14.59 27.99
CA PHE A 51 14.47 15.90 28.57
C PHE A 51 13.46 15.72 29.69
N VAL A 52 12.43 14.88 29.53
CA VAL A 52 11.45 14.56 30.58
C VAL A 52 12.14 13.96 31.81
N ASP A 53 13.10 13.09 31.63
CA ASP A 53 13.87 12.43 32.68
C ASP A 53 14.94 13.35 33.27
N LYS A 54 15.04 14.58 32.80
CA LYS A 54 16.05 15.57 33.21
C LYS A 54 17.49 15.11 33.00
N SER A 55 17.70 14.21 32.04
CA SER A 55 19.04 13.72 31.65
C SER A 55 19.80 14.71 30.77
N ILE A 56 19.06 15.57 30.07
CA ILE A 56 19.63 16.65 29.25
C ILE A 56 19.03 18.02 29.61
N SER A 57 19.78 19.07 29.34
CA SER A 57 19.33 20.44 29.50
C SER A 57 18.51 20.94 28.33
N VAL A 58 17.84 22.10 28.52
CA VAL A 58 17.15 22.80 27.42
C VAL A 58 18.09 23.09 26.25
N THR A 59 19.30 23.57 26.57
CA THR A 59 20.31 23.89 25.54
C THR A 59 20.75 22.65 24.77
N GLN A 60 20.89 21.50 25.42
CA GLN A 60 21.22 20.24 24.79
C GLN A 60 20.07 19.76 23.91
N LEU A 61 18.83 19.84 24.39
CA LEU A 61 17.65 19.51 23.58
C LEU A 61 17.56 20.38 22.32
N GLU A 62 17.73 21.69 22.48
CA GLU A 62 17.73 22.63 21.35
C GLU A 62 18.79 22.25 20.31
N SER A 63 20.00 21.94 20.74
CA SER A 63 21.09 21.52 19.87
C SER A 63 20.74 20.24 19.08
N ILE A 64 20.16 19.25 19.77
CA ILE A 64 19.71 17.99 19.13
C ILE A 64 18.64 18.26 18.06
N LEU A 65 17.63 19.07 18.40
CA LEU A 65 16.53 19.37 17.49
C LEU A 65 16.99 20.18 16.26
N VAL A 66 17.88 21.16 16.47
CA VAL A 66 18.47 21.93 15.36
C VAL A 66 19.25 21.00 14.42
N GLN A 67 20.05 20.11 14.96
CA GLN A 67 20.82 19.16 14.17
C GLN A 67 19.92 18.22 13.38
N LEU A 68 18.91 17.63 14.03
CA LEU A 68 17.96 16.74 13.36
C LEU A 68 17.22 17.46 12.23
N ASN A 69 16.82 18.71 12.45
CA ASN A 69 16.13 19.49 11.43
C ASN A 69 17.03 19.85 10.24
N GLN A 70 18.32 20.15 10.51
CA GLN A 70 19.29 20.43 9.45
C GLN A 70 19.60 19.19 8.59
N GLU A 71 19.67 18.03 9.22
CA GLU A 71 19.98 16.77 8.54
C GLU A 71 18.79 16.21 7.76
N ASN A 72 17.56 16.43 8.21
CA ASN A 72 16.39 15.68 7.74
C ASN A 72 15.18 16.52 7.28
N ASP A 73 15.18 17.82 7.45
CA ASP A 73 14.00 18.67 7.20
C ASP A 73 12.71 18.09 7.82
N LEU A 74 12.53 18.32 9.11
CA LEU A 74 11.44 17.72 9.89
C LEU A 74 10.04 18.10 9.38
N SER A 75 9.87 19.31 8.86
CA SER A 75 8.58 19.74 8.32
C SER A 75 8.22 18.97 7.04
N PHE A 76 9.20 18.73 6.18
CA PHE A 76 9.02 17.93 4.99
C PHE A 76 8.67 16.48 5.32
N ILE A 77 9.29 15.89 6.35
CA ILE A 77 8.96 14.52 6.79
C ILE A 77 7.50 14.40 7.22
N VAL A 78 6.98 15.37 7.96
CA VAL A 78 5.57 15.35 8.42
C VAL A 78 4.61 15.38 7.22
N ASP A 79 4.84 16.28 6.28
CA ASP A 79 4.02 16.38 5.07
C ASP A 79 4.15 15.12 4.18
N ASP A 80 5.36 14.57 4.08
CA ASP A 80 5.64 13.38 3.27
C ASP A 80 4.96 12.11 3.82
N ILE A 81 4.82 11.98 5.12
CA ILE A 81 4.13 10.82 5.74
C ILE A 81 2.69 10.74 5.26
N ASP A 82 1.96 11.85 5.23
CA ASP A 82 0.57 11.85 4.77
C ASP A 82 0.48 11.41 3.31
N ASP A 83 1.31 11.95 2.45
CA ASP A 83 1.37 11.59 1.03
C ASP A 83 1.72 10.10 0.85
N LEU A 84 2.69 9.59 1.60
CA LEU A 84 3.10 8.17 1.56
C LEU A 84 1.96 7.24 1.97
N VAL A 85 1.21 7.60 2.99
CA VAL A 85 0.06 6.83 3.47
C VAL A 85 -1.07 6.85 2.44
N ASP A 86 -1.43 8.02 1.95
CA ASP A 86 -2.51 8.19 0.98
C ASP A 86 -2.21 7.46 -0.33
N ASP A 87 -1.02 7.62 -0.87
CA ASP A 87 -0.59 6.94 -2.10
C ASP A 87 -0.56 5.42 -1.93
N THR A 88 -0.12 4.95 -0.77
CA THR A 88 -0.09 3.51 -0.46
C THR A 88 -1.50 2.96 -0.38
N GLN A 89 -2.42 3.68 0.26
CA GLN A 89 -3.82 3.27 0.35
C GLN A 89 -4.48 3.23 -1.03
N GLU A 90 -4.29 4.25 -1.84
CA GLU A 90 -4.79 4.29 -3.22
C GLU A 90 -4.27 3.10 -4.04
N GLY A 91 -2.97 2.79 -3.90
CA GLY A 91 -2.36 1.65 -4.58
C GLY A 91 -2.97 0.31 -4.16
N LEU A 92 -3.23 0.12 -2.87
CA LEU A 92 -3.87 -1.08 -2.36
C LEU A 92 -5.31 -1.22 -2.85
N GLU A 93 -6.07 -0.14 -2.87
CA GLU A 93 -7.44 -0.12 -3.40
C GLU A 93 -7.45 -0.47 -4.89
N ARG A 94 -6.51 0.06 -5.66
CA ARG A 94 -6.36 -0.26 -7.07
C ARG A 94 -6.05 -1.74 -7.30
N ILE A 95 -5.16 -2.33 -6.52
CA ILE A 95 -4.85 -3.76 -6.59
C ILE A 95 -6.10 -4.59 -6.27
N ALA A 96 -6.81 -4.24 -5.20
CA ALA A 96 -8.04 -4.94 -4.82
C ALA A 96 -9.09 -4.89 -5.94
N HIS A 97 -9.24 -3.77 -6.62
CA HIS A 97 -10.16 -3.61 -7.75
C HIS A 97 -9.74 -4.48 -8.94
N ILE A 98 -8.46 -4.51 -9.29
CA ILE A 98 -7.93 -5.35 -10.37
C ILE A 98 -8.16 -6.83 -10.07
N VAL A 99 -7.90 -7.27 -8.85
CA VAL A 99 -8.13 -8.66 -8.41
C VAL A 99 -9.61 -9.01 -8.47
N SER A 100 -10.49 -8.12 -8.02
CA SER A 100 -11.94 -8.31 -8.11
C SER A 100 -12.40 -8.49 -9.56
N ASN A 101 -11.94 -7.65 -10.47
CA ASN A 101 -12.25 -7.77 -11.90
C ASN A 101 -11.74 -9.07 -12.51
N LEU A 102 -10.56 -9.52 -12.12
CA LEU A 102 -10.00 -10.80 -12.58
C LEU A 102 -10.83 -11.99 -12.11
N VAL A 103 -11.28 -11.98 -10.87
CA VAL A 103 -12.14 -13.02 -10.30
C VAL A 103 -13.49 -13.04 -11.03
N ASP A 104 -14.11 -11.89 -11.26
CA ASP A 104 -15.35 -11.76 -12.04
C ASP A 104 -15.20 -12.32 -13.44
N PHE A 105 -14.12 -11.96 -14.13
CA PHE A 105 -13.84 -12.45 -15.48
C PHE A 105 -13.65 -13.96 -15.50
N ALA A 106 -12.89 -14.51 -14.57
CA ALA A 106 -12.65 -15.95 -14.47
C ALA A 106 -13.95 -16.70 -14.17
N SER A 107 -14.81 -16.20 -13.30
CA SER A 107 -16.09 -16.83 -12.97
C SER A 107 -17.06 -16.80 -14.14
N LEU A 108 -17.10 -15.72 -14.91
CA LEU A 108 -17.95 -15.60 -16.10
C LEU A 108 -17.50 -16.50 -17.25
N LYS A 109 -16.21 -16.73 -17.41
CA LYS A 109 -15.62 -17.52 -18.51
C LYS A 109 -15.58 -19.02 -18.21
N ASP A 110 -15.33 -19.44 -16.98
CA ASP A 110 -15.18 -20.85 -16.62
C ASP A 110 -16.50 -21.59 -16.49
N ASN A 111 -17.61 -20.91 -16.41
CA ASN A 111 -18.91 -21.50 -16.07
C ASN A 111 -20.06 -21.12 -16.98
N VAL A 112 -19.81 -21.04 -18.28
CA VAL A 112 -20.93 -20.86 -19.24
C VAL A 112 -21.96 -22.02 -19.13
N THR A 113 -21.55 -23.19 -18.65
CA THR A 113 -22.38 -24.39 -18.54
C THR A 113 -22.64 -24.85 -17.09
N THR A 114 -21.92 -24.37 -16.12
CA THR A 114 -22.10 -24.78 -14.74
C THR A 114 -22.76 -23.68 -13.94
N MET A 115 -24.02 -23.71 -13.97
CA MET A 115 -24.89 -23.32 -12.89
C MET A 115 -24.92 -21.86 -12.50
N ALA A 116 -26.03 -21.30 -12.85
CA ALA A 116 -26.53 -20.05 -12.30
C ALA A 116 -26.29 -19.93 -10.79
N ASP A 117 -26.34 -21.01 -10.03
CA ASP A 117 -26.19 -21.02 -8.58
C ASP A 117 -24.76 -20.66 -8.14
N ILE A 118 -23.72 -21.16 -8.81
CA ILE A 118 -22.33 -20.82 -8.48
C ILE A 118 -22.05 -19.38 -8.87
N THR A 119 -22.53 -18.97 -10.05
CA THR A 119 -22.39 -17.59 -10.53
C THR A 119 -23.08 -16.60 -9.57
N GLU A 120 -24.29 -16.93 -9.13
CA GLU A 120 -25.05 -16.12 -8.18
C GLU A 120 -24.35 -16.05 -6.82
N SER A 121 -23.80 -17.16 -6.34
CA SER A 121 -23.05 -17.22 -5.11
C SER A 121 -21.77 -16.37 -5.17
N LEU A 122 -21.03 -16.45 -6.28
CA LEU A 122 -19.82 -15.64 -6.50
C LEU A 122 -20.14 -14.15 -6.62
N ASN A 123 -21.18 -13.79 -7.35
CA ASN A 123 -21.62 -12.41 -7.46
C ASN A 123 -22.08 -11.85 -6.13
N GLY A 124 -22.74 -12.65 -5.31
CA GLY A 124 -23.11 -12.28 -3.94
C GLY A 124 -21.87 -12.03 -3.07
N THR A 125 -20.87 -12.89 -3.16
CA THR A 125 -19.60 -12.72 -2.43
C THR A 125 -18.83 -11.48 -2.89
N LEU A 126 -18.76 -11.23 -4.18
CA LEU A 126 -18.08 -10.06 -4.75
C LEU A 126 -18.77 -8.75 -4.35
N LYS A 127 -20.11 -8.72 -4.30
CA LYS A 127 -20.85 -7.56 -3.79
C LYS A 127 -20.58 -7.29 -2.30
N LEU A 128 -20.32 -8.32 -1.51
CA LEU A 128 -19.93 -8.17 -0.12
C LEU A 128 -18.52 -7.59 0.05
N LEU A 129 -17.63 -7.86 -0.91
CA LEU A 129 -16.26 -7.31 -0.93
C LEU A 129 -16.20 -5.85 -1.41
N ASP A 130 -17.17 -5.42 -2.23
CA ASP A 130 -17.27 -4.04 -2.73
C ASP A 130 -17.89 -3.07 -1.70
N ASN A 131 -18.38 -3.55 -0.60
CA ASN A 131 -18.83 -2.76 0.55
C ASN A 131 -17.77 -2.77 1.64
#